data_99fc3d3e2acb3582c3c353c683281299
#
_entry.id   99fc3d3e2acb3582c3c353c683281299
#
_cell.length_a   1.000
_cell.length_b   1.000
_cell.length_c   1.000
_cell.angle_alpha   90.00
_cell.angle_beta   90.00
_cell.angle_gamma   90.00
#
_symmetry.space_group_name_H-M   'P 1'
#
loop_
_entity.id
_entity.type
_entity.pdbx_description
1 polymer ?
#
loop_
_entity_poly.entity_id
_entity_poly.type
_entity_poly.pdbx_seq_one_letter_code
_entity_poly.pdbx_strand_id
1 'polypeptide(L)'
;MNLIGTQTKNVIKDDNPIEGFRLLKEAGFDCCDFSLNDYLKNTDIYKSDLNRFFDQSVEALTAFFKPHKEAAAEAGIRINQMHMPYPIYVPTAKKEVNEYLWNQVAPKSMEIGHFLGCPNI
;
A
#
# COMPACT_ATOMS: atom_id res chain seq x y z
N MET A 1 -12.87 -3.27 -22.65
CA MET A 1 -12.91 -4.44 -21.75
C MET A 1 -12.84 -3.96 -20.30
N ASN A 2 -13.73 -4.41 -19.47
CA ASN A 2 -13.70 -4.08 -18.05
C ASN A 2 -12.69 -4.98 -17.33
N LEU A 3 -11.79 -4.38 -16.57
CA LEU A 3 -10.85 -5.11 -15.72
C LEU A 3 -11.56 -5.52 -14.42
N ILE A 4 -11.29 -6.75 -13.99
CA ILE A 4 -11.80 -7.27 -12.71
C ILE A 4 -10.65 -7.24 -11.70
N GLY A 5 -10.87 -6.54 -10.60
CA GLY A 5 -9.85 -6.34 -9.58
C GLY A 5 -10.29 -6.74 -8.19
N THR A 6 -9.32 -6.85 -7.30
CA THR A 6 -9.52 -7.10 -5.87
C THR A 6 -8.47 -6.38 -5.05
N GLN A 7 -8.72 -6.27 -3.75
CA GLN A 7 -7.76 -5.70 -2.80
C GLN A 7 -6.69 -6.72 -2.41
N THR A 8 -5.46 -6.25 -2.19
CA THR A 8 -4.31 -7.11 -1.87
C THR A 8 -4.20 -7.50 -0.40
N LYS A 9 -5.01 -6.93 0.47
CA LYS A 9 -4.95 -7.17 1.91
C LYS A 9 -5.00 -8.67 2.24
N ASN A 10 -4.05 -9.12 3.05
CA ASN A 10 -3.89 -10.51 3.46
C ASN A 10 -3.57 -11.52 2.33
N VAL A 11 -3.44 -11.08 1.10
CA VAL A 11 -3.09 -11.94 -0.05
C VAL A 11 -1.62 -11.83 -0.39
N ILE A 12 -1.11 -10.61 -0.48
CA ILE A 12 0.30 -10.37 -0.84
C ILE A 12 1.15 -10.40 0.44
N LYS A 13 2.16 -11.28 0.45
CA LYS A 13 3.12 -11.39 1.55
C LYS A 13 4.45 -10.78 1.14
N ASP A 14 5.06 -9.99 2.03
CA ASP A 14 6.32 -9.28 1.74
C ASP A 14 7.50 -10.23 1.52
N ASP A 15 7.50 -11.38 2.16
CA ASP A 15 8.52 -12.41 1.99
C ASP A 15 8.35 -13.23 0.71
N ASN A 16 7.18 -13.19 0.08
CA ASN A 16 6.91 -13.89 -1.18
C ASN A 16 5.80 -13.19 -1.98
N PRO A 17 6.03 -12.01 -2.54
CA PRO A 17 5.02 -11.30 -3.32
C PRO A 17 4.66 -12.03 -4.62
N ILE A 18 5.56 -12.82 -5.19
CA ILE A 18 5.33 -13.60 -6.42
C ILE A 18 4.14 -14.55 -6.23
N GLU A 19 4.09 -15.27 -5.13
CA GLU A 19 3.00 -16.21 -4.84
C GLU A 19 1.65 -15.51 -4.76
N GLY A 20 1.57 -14.38 -4.05
CA GLY A 20 0.33 -13.64 -3.90
C GLY A 20 -0.22 -13.12 -5.23
N PHE A 21 0.61 -12.51 -6.05
CA PHE A 21 0.18 -12.02 -7.37
C PHE A 21 -0.17 -13.17 -8.34
N ARG A 22 0.54 -14.29 -8.24
CA ARG A 22 0.20 -15.50 -9.00
C ARG A 22 -1.19 -16.01 -8.64
N LEU A 23 -1.51 -16.08 -7.34
CA LEU A 23 -2.84 -16.50 -6.86
C LEU A 23 -3.95 -15.56 -7.35
N LEU A 24 -3.72 -14.25 -7.38
CA LEU A 24 -4.67 -13.29 -7.94
C LEU A 24 -4.94 -13.58 -9.43
N LYS A 25 -3.90 -13.84 -10.19
CA LYS A 25 -4.04 -14.14 -11.62
C LYS A 25 -4.77 -15.45 -11.86
N GLU A 26 -4.43 -16.50 -11.13
CA GLU A 26 -5.11 -17.80 -11.19
C GLU A 26 -6.59 -17.72 -10.82
N ALA A 27 -6.93 -16.84 -9.87
CA ALA A 27 -8.31 -16.59 -9.48
C ALA A 27 -9.10 -15.78 -10.53
N GLY A 28 -8.46 -15.31 -11.60
CA GLY A 28 -9.11 -14.62 -12.71
C GLY A 28 -9.12 -13.09 -12.59
N PHE A 29 -8.34 -12.52 -11.69
CA PHE A 29 -8.23 -11.07 -11.58
C PHE A 29 -7.24 -10.49 -12.60
N ASP A 30 -7.51 -9.28 -13.06
CA ASP A 30 -6.68 -8.55 -14.02
C ASP A 30 -5.88 -7.42 -13.35
N CYS A 31 -6.41 -6.89 -12.26
CA CYS A 31 -5.82 -5.77 -11.54
C CYS A 31 -6.07 -5.88 -10.03
N CYS A 32 -5.44 -4.99 -9.28
CA CYS A 32 -5.64 -4.93 -7.84
C CYS A 32 -5.67 -3.49 -7.32
N ASP A 33 -6.28 -3.35 -6.15
CA ASP A 33 -6.15 -2.23 -5.24
C ASP A 33 -5.09 -2.59 -4.21
N PHE A 34 -3.91 -1.97 -4.32
CA PHE A 34 -2.79 -2.25 -3.45
C PHE A 34 -2.97 -1.54 -2.11
N SER A 35 -3.07 -2.31 -1.02
CA SER A 35 -3.35 -1.77 0.30
C SER A 35 -2.07 -1.43 1.07
N LEU A 36 -1.89 -0.16 1.44
CA LEU A 36 -0.85 0.25 2.37
C LEU A 36 -1.28 0.17 3.84
N ASN A 37 -2.54 -0.17 4.13
CA ASN A 37 -3.01 -0.38 5.50
C ASN A 37 -2.31 -1.55 6.22
N ASP A 38 -1.71 -2.47 5.47
CA ASP A 38 -0.94 -3.56 6.07
C ASP A 38 0.34 -3.07 6.77
N TYR A 39 0.82 -1.87 6.40
CA TYR A 39 2.04 -1.25 6.93
C TYR A 39 1.78 -0.22 8.04
N LEU A 40 0.56 0.24 8.17
CA LEU A 40 0.09 1.05 9.29
C LEU A 40 -1.43 0.85 9.42
N LYS A 41 -1.82 0.01 10.36
CA LYS A 41 -3.21 -0.41 10.52
C LYS A 41 -4.08 0.71 11.09
N ASN A 42 -5.32 0.78 10.62
CA ASN A 42 -6.30 1.75 11.14
C ASN A 42 -6.50 1.64 12.66
N THR A 43 -6.52 0.43 13.21
CA THR A 43 -6.63 0.20 14.65
C THR A 43 -5.49 0.85 15.43
N ASP A 44 -4.28 0.84 14.89
CA ASP A 44 -3.09 1.44 15.50
C ASP A 44 -3.14 2.97 15.39
N ILE A 45 -3.61 3.49 14.26
CA ILE A 45 -3.82 4.93 14.08
C ILE A 45 -4.82 5.47 15.11
N TYR A 46 -5.96 4.80 15.30
CA TYR A 46 -6.96 5.22 16.30
C TYR A 46 -6.43 5.19 17.73
N LYS A 47 -5.50 4.30 18.03
CA LYS A 47 -4.84 4.21 19.32
C LYS A 47 -3.64 5.14 19.47
N SER A 48 -3.32 5.89 18.42
CA SER A 48 -2.09 6.70 18.33
C SER A 48 -0.80 5.88 18.50
N ASP A 49 -0.85 4.61 18.14
CA ASP A 49 0.28 3.69 18.15
C ASP A 49 0.88 3.62 16.75
N LEU A 50 1.55 4.69 16.34
CA LEU A 50 2.15 4.81 15.03
C LEU A 50 3.47 4.02 15.00
N ASN A 51 3.57 3.07 14.08
CA ASN A 51 4.82 2.38 13.83
C ASN A 51 5.79 3.25 13.02
N ARG A 52 7.01 2.77 12.78
CA ARG A 52 8.07 3.52 12.10
C ARG A 52 8.24 3.18 10.62
N PHE A 53 7.30 2.48 10.02
CA PHE A 53 7.42 2.06 8.62
C PHE A 53 7.60 3.27 7.69
N PHE A 54 6.78 4.31 7.89
CA PHE A 54 6.82 5.53 7.09
C PHE A 54 7.89 6.54 7.52
N ASP A 55 8.71 6.23 8.52
CA ASP A 55 9.90 7.03 8.85
C ASP A 55 11.04 6.81 7.86
N GLN A 56 11.01 5.72 7.11
CA GLN A 56 12.00 5.40 6.10
C GLN A 56 12.05 6.45 4.99
N SER A 57 13.21 6.59 4.35
CA SER A 57 13.34 7.44 3.17
C SER A 57 12.50 6.93 2.01
N VAL A 58 12.18 7.81 1.06
CA VAL A 58 11.48 7.41 -0.18
C VAL A 58 12.27 6.34 -0.93
N GLU A 59 13.59 6.46 -0.98
CA GLU A 59 14.47 5.49 -1.62
C GLU A 59 14.38 4.10 -0.95
N ALA A 60 14.35 4.06 0.38
CA ALA A 60 14.21 2.81 1.12
C ALA A 60 12.82 2.18 0.91
N LEU A 61 11.77 2.99 0.90
CA LEU A 61 10.40 2.52 0.65
C LEU A 61 10.24 1.98 -0.78
N THR A 62 10.75 2.66 -1.77
CA THR A 62 10.70 2.17 -3.17
C THR A 62 11.53 0.90 -3.35
N ALA A 63 12.68 0.80 -2.69
CA ALA A 63 13.46 -0.44 -2.68
C ALA A 63 12.69 -1.61 -2.03
N PHE A 64 11.97 -1.33 -0.94
CA PHE A 64 11.13 -2.33 -0.27
C PHE A 64 10.01 -2.84 -1.19
N PHE A 65 9.37 -1.96 -1.97
CA PHE A 65 8.26 -2.32 -2.85
C PHE A 65 8.68 -2.77 -4.25
N LYS A 66 9.97 -2.72 -4.59
CA LYS A 66 10.45 -3.17 -5.90
C LYS A 66 10.10 -4.62 -6.20
N PRO A 67 10.27 -5.60 -5.28
CA PRO A 67 9.84 -6.98 -5.52
C PRO A 67 8.33 -7.12 -5.77
N HIS A 68 7.52 -6.30 -5.12
CA HIS A 68 6.06 -6.28 -5.33
C HIS A 68 5.71 -5.80 -6.74
N LYS A 69 6.33 -4.71 -7.18
CA LYS A 69 6.16 -4.18 -8.55
C LYS A 69 6.53 -5.21 -9.60
N GLU A 70 7.69 -5.84 -9.44
CA GLU A 70 8.19 -6.86 -10.37
C GLU A 70 7.28 -8.10 -10.39
N ALA A 71 6.83 -8.56 -9.22
CA ALA A 71 5.94 -9.70 -9.10
C ALA A 71 4.57 -9.45 -9.74
N ALA A 72 4.01 -8.26 -9.55
CA ALA A 72 2.76 -7.88 -10.21
C ALA A 72 2.89 -7.88 -11.73
N ALA A 73 3.97 -7.28 -12.26
CA ALA A 73 4.24 -7.24 -13.69
C ALA A 73 4.43 -8.65 -14.28
N GLU A 74 5.18 -9.51 -13.61
CA GLU A 74 5.43 -10.89 -14.02
C GLU A 74 4.13 -11.72 -14.06
N ALA A 75 3.25 -11.54 -13.08
CA ALA A 75 1.95 -12.22 -13.03
C ALA A 75 0.94 -11.64 -14.02
N GLY A 76 1.18 -10.48 -14.61
CA GLY A 76 0.22 -9.78 -15.46
C GLY A 76 -0.92 -9.15 -14.68
N ILE A 77 -0.68 -8.76 -13.43
CA ILE A 77 -1.63 -8.02 -12.58
C ILE A 77 -1.26 -6.54 -12.61
N ARG A 78 -2.20 -5.71 -13.04
CA ARG A 78 -2.03 -4.26 -13.01
C ARG A 78 -2.37 -3.72 -11.62
N ILE A 79 -1.49 -2.93 -11.04
CA ILE A 79 -1.81 -2.15 -9.85
C ILE A 79 -2.57 -0.92 -10.30
N ASN A 80 -3.89 -1.01 -10.30
CA ASN A 80 -4.79 -0.01 -10.88
C ASN A 80 -5.23 1.05 -9.89
N GLN A 81 -5.26 0.69 -8.64
CA GLN A 81 -5.60 1.54 -7.52
C GLN A 81 -4.72 1.19 -6.33
N MET A 82 -4.49 2.15 -5.48
CA MET A 82 -3.83 1.95 -4.20
C MET A 82 -4.55 2.81 -3.16
N HIS A 83 -4.66 2.35 -1.95
CA HIS A 83 -5.08 3.21 -0.86
C HIS A 83 -3.99 3.30 0.20
N MET A 84 -3.76 4.54 0.65
CA MET A 84 -2.86 4.81 1.75
C MET A 84 -3.46 4.36 3.09
N PRO A 85 -2.67 4.25 4.15
CA PRO A 85 -3.21 4.02 5.48
C PRO A 85 -4.30 5.03 5.83
N TYR A 86 -5.37 4.57 6.45
CA TYR A 86 -6.46 5.44 6.88
C TYR A 86 -6.92 5.08 8.30
N PRO A 87 -7.48 6.04 9.05
CA PRO A 87 -7.75 7.42 8.64
C PRO A 87 -6.46 8.25 8.55
N ILE A 88 -6.49 9.28 7.71
CA ILE A 88 -5.38 10.22 7.58
C ILE A 88 -5.50 11.40 8.56
N TYR A 89 -6.61 11.45 9.28
CA TYR A 89 -6.89 12.42 10.31
C TYR A 89 -7.81 11.82 11.38
N VAL A 90 -7.44 11.99 12.65
CA VAL A 90 -8.23 11.53 13.81
C VAL A 90 -8.56 12.74 14.69
N PRO A 91 -9.82 13.19 14.74
CA PRO A 91 -10.19 14.42 15.48
C PRO A 91 -9.83 14.40 16.95
N THR A 92 -9.85 13.23 17.58
CA THR A 92 -9.58 13.05 19.02
C THR A 92 -8.11 12.78 19.33
N ALA A 93 -7.26 12.61 18.31
CA ALA A 93 -5.83 12.37 18.50
C ALA A 93 -5.08 13.67 18.80
N LYS A 94 -3.89 13.53 19.38
CA LYS A 94 -2.97 14.65 19.56
C LYS A 94 -2.56 15.22 18.19
N LYS A 95 -2.24 16.52 18.19
CA LYS A 95 -1.82 17.25 16.99
C LYS A 95 -0.68 16.55 16.25
N GLU A 96 0.32 16.06 16.99
CA GLU A 96 1.49 15.39 16.44
C GLU A 96 1.15 14.12 15.64
N VAL A 97 0.11 13.39 16.04
CA VAL A 97 -0.38 12.22 15.32
C VAL A 97 -0.91 12.63 13.95
N ASN A 98 -1.77 13.63 13.91
CA ASN A 98 -2.34 14.12 12.66
C ASN A 98 -1.29 14.78 11.75
N GLU A 99 -0.32 15.49 12.33
CA GLU A 99 0.81 16.04 11.56
C GLU A 99 1.67 14.92 10.95
N TYR A 100 1.91 13.84 11.68
CA TYR A 100 2.63 12.67 11.13
C TYR A 100 1.88 12.02 9.97
N LEU A 101 0.59 11.77 10.16
CA LEU A 101 -0.24 11.18 9.11
C LEU A 101 -0.25 12.04 7.84
N TRP A 102 -0.39 13.34 8.00
CA TRP A 102 -0.53 14.27 6.88
C TRP A 102 0.80 14.63 6.22
N ASN A 103 1.87 14.77 7.00
CA ASN A 103 3.17 15.24 6.51
C ASN A 103 4.16 14.13 6.18
N GLN A 104 3.95 12.91 6.69
CA GLN A 104 4.83 11.76 6.43
C GLN A 104 4.09 10.64 5.69
N VAL A 105 3.00 10.16 6.25
CA VAL A 105 2.32 8.97 5.71
C VAL A 105 1.70 9.26 4.35
N ALA A 106 0.94 10.34 4.20
CA ALA A 106 0.27 10.67 2.96
C ALA A 106 1.25 10.94 1.80
N PRO A 107 2.26 11.83 1.95
CA PRO A 107 3.19 12.10 0.84
C PRO A 107 4.00 10.87 0.45
N LYS A 108 4.48 10.08 1.41
CA LYS A 108 5.24 8.86 1.12
C LYS A 108 4.38 7.78 0.48
N SER A 109 3.11 7.69 0.85
CA SER A 109 2.16 6.81 0.17
C SER A 109 1.99 7.20 -1.31
N MET A 110 1.93 8.48 -1.63
CA MET A 110 1.87 8.97 -3.00
C MET A 110 3.14 8.60 -3.78
N GLU A 111 4.32 8.73 -3.17
CA GLU A 111 5.60 8.34 -3.80
C GLU A 111 5.63 6.82 -4.07
N ILE A 112 5.15 6.01 -3.13
CA ILE A 112 5.03 4.56 -3.34
C ILE A 112 4.08 4.27 -4.51
N GLY A 113 2.92 4.92 -4.55
CA GLY A 113 1.95 4.77 -5.63
C GLY A 113 2.53 5.13 -6.99
N HIS A 114 3.23 6.25 -7.07
CA HIS A 114 3.94 6.68 -8.28
C HIS A 114 4.98 5.62 -8.72
N PHE A 115 5.80 5.15 -7.79
CA PHE A 115 6.78 4.09 -8.06
C PHE A 115 6.13 2.80 -8.59
N LEU A 116 5.01 2.39 -8.01
CA LEU A 116 4.27 1.20 -8.43
C LEU A 116 3.56 1.38 -9.79
N GLY A 117 3.53 2.58 -10.32
CA GLY A 117 2.83 2.91 -11.57
C GLY A 117 1.31 2.96 -11.41
N CYS A 118 0.84 3.21 -10.19
CA CYS A 118 -0.57 3.25 -9.87
C CYS A 118 -1.18 4.61 -10.26
N PRO A 119 -2.23 4.63 -11.09
CA PRO A 119 -2.84 5.89 -11.53
C PRO A 119 -3.81 6.50 -10.52
N ASN A 120 -4.27 5.74 -9.52
CA ASN A 120 -5.30 6.17 -8.59
C ASN A 120 -4.91 5.85 -7.14
N ILE A 121 -4.93 6.88 -6.29
CA ILE A 121 -4.63 6.77 -4.85
C ILE A 121 -5.78 7.39 -4.05
#